data_1f3bff556cf7dbb691d681d91f6faab5
#
_entry.id   1f3bff556cf7dbb691d681d91f6faab5
#
_cell.length_a   1.000
_cell.length_b   1.000
_cell.length_c   1.000
_cell.angle_alpha   90.00
_cell.angle_beta   90.00
_cell.angle_gamma   90.00
#
_symmetry.space_group_name_H-M   'P 1'
#
loop_
_entity.id
_entity.type
_entity.pdbx_description
1 polymer ?
#
loop_
_entity_poly.entity_id
_entity_poly.type
_entity_poly.pdbx_seq_one_letter_code
_entity_poly.pdbx_strand_id
1 'polypeptide(L)'
;MISNTYAKKMQKNGGIIKTGVKVTEVKVENNKIKGLKTSEGEDYEFDYVVDCTGPWSKFTGEMVGMDVPIWHTKAEAFFLCPPGKKLGYTFPVLKYPAFYALRAGDNIFICKSHLSMDLNNPMHAGQWDPDKLPATGGTDDYFIDFLLDQLECRVPGIVDSGLVSSWLSYRAEPKDFLPILGETPVEGYVLATGYGGNGVIEAPAASRDLAKFIMRGEKTPLLEDWAFERLLK
;
A
#
# COMPACT_ATOMS: atom_id res chain seq x y z
N MET A 1 -8.79 11.68 -2.91
CA MET A 1 -8.59 13.05 -3.45
C MET A 1 -7.20 13.24 -4.05
N ILE A 2 -6.10 12.93 -3.35
CA ILE A 2 -4.71 13.08 -3.85
C ILE A 2 -4.49 12.28 -5.14
N SER A 3 -4.74 10.97 -5.14
CA SER A 3 -4.58 10.10 -6.31
C SER A 3 -5.34 10.61 -7.54
N ASN A 4 -6.60 11.06 -7.36
CA ASN A 4 -7.39 11.60 -8.45
C ASN A 4 -6.80 12.90 -9.04
N THR A 5 -6.12 13.70 -8.21
CA THR A 5 -5.46 14.93 -8.68
C THR A 5 -4.24 14.58 -9.55
N TYR A 6 -3.42 13.62 -9.12
CA TYR A 6 -2.31 13.12 -9.93
C TYR A 6 -2.80 12.48 -11.23
N ALA A 7 -3.84 11.64 -11.17
CA ALA A 7 -4.42 11.00 -12.33
C ALA A 7 -4.89 12.01 -13.38
N LYS A 8 -5.67 13.03 -12.96
CA LYS A 8 -6.12 14.12 -13.86
C LYS A 8 -4.93 14.88 -14.48
N LYS A 9 -3.89 15.16 -13.70
CA LYS A 9 -2.70 15.86 -14.20
C LYS A 9 -1.93 15.00 -15.20
N MET A 10 -1.79 13.70 -14.94
CA MET A 10 -1.17 12.76 -15.86
C MET A 10 -1.94 12.71 -17.19
N GLN A 11 -3.26 12.54 -17.16
CA GLN A 11 -4.10 12.54 -18.36
C GLN A 11 -3.99 13.86 -19.16
N LYS A 12 -3.95 15.00 -18.46
CA LYS A 12 -3.74 16.31 -19.11
C LYS A 12 -2.39 16.39 -19.85
N ASN A 13 -1.40 15.64 -19.40
CA ASN A 13 -0.07 15.57 -20.02
C ASN A 13 0.04 14.41 -21.05
N GLY A 14 -1.06 13.82 -21.49
CA GLY A 14 -1.09 12.76 -22.51
C GLY A 14 -0.98 11.34 -21.96
N GLY A 15 -0.94 11.16 -20.63
CA GLY A 15 -0.95 9.83 -20.03
C GLY A 15 -2.32 9.16 -20.14
N ILE A 16 -2.34 7.85 -20.29
CA ILE A 16 -3.55 7.02 -20.41
C ILE A 16 -3.77 6.25 -19.12
N ILE A 17 -5.03 6.24 -18.64
CA ILE A 17 -5.45 5.40 -17.51
C ILE A 17 -6.52 4.43 -18.02
N LYS A 18 -6.28 3.15 -17.82
CA LYS A 18 -7.26 2.09 -18.06
C LYS A 18 -7.68 1.49 -16.71
N THR A 19 -8.95 1.53 -16.41
CA THR A 19 -9.55 0.94 -15.20
C THR A 19 -10.32 -0.33 -15.58
N GLY A 20 -10.41 -1.27 -14.61
CA GLY A 20 -11.07 -2.55 -14.86
C GLY A 20 -10.25 -3.54 -15.69
N VAL A 21 -8.99 -3.22 -15.97
CA VAL A 21 -8.08 -4.03 -16.78
C VAL A 21 -7.05 -4.69 -15.89
N LYS A 22 -6.95 -6.01 -15.96
CA LYS A 22 -5.93 -6.81 -15.24
C LYS A 22 -4.78 -7.14 -16.18
N VAL A 23 -3.54 -6.92 -15.74
CA VAL A 23 -2.36 -7.47 -16.42
C VAL A 23 -2.30 -8.97 -16.16
N THR A 24 -2.22 -9.76 -17.21
CA THR A 24 -2.22 -11.24 -17.16
C THR A 24 -0.86 -11.85 -17.47
N GLU A 25 -0.01 -11.10 -18.17
CA GLU A 25 1.33 -11.55 -18.54
C GLU A 25 2.24 -10.33 -18.66
N VAL A 26 3.47 -10.43 -18.17
CA VAL A 26 4.55 -9.51 -18.49
C VAL A 26 5.55 -10.26 -19.39
N LYS A 27 5.77 -9.74 -20.58
CA LYS A 27 6.62 -10.39 -21.59
C LYS A 27 8.09 -10.12 -21.33
N VAL A 28 8.86 -11.19 -21.19
CA VAL A 28 10.31 -11.13 -20.96
C VAL A 28 11.02 -11.98 -22.01
N GLU A 29 12.00 -11.39 -22.68
CA GLU A 29 12.90 -12.10 -23.61
C GLU A 29 14.34 -11.75 -23.30
N ASN A 30 15.21 -12.72 -23.18
CA ASN A 30 16.62 -12.53 -22.86
C ASN A 30 16.84 -11.65 -21.61
N ASN A 31 16.05 -11.89 -20.56
CA ASN A 31 16.07 -11.13 -19.31
C ASN A 31 15.74 -9.63 -19.45
N LYS A 32 14.96 -9.27 -20.46
CA LYS A 32 14.53 -7.91 -20.75
C LYS A 32 13.04 -7.83 -21.03
N ILE A 33 12.39 -6.78 -20.49
CA ILE A 33 10.99 -6.49 -20.78
C ILE A 33 10.78 -6.23 -22.26
N LYS A 34 9.66 -6.76 -22.78
CA LYS A 34 9.15 -6.52 -24.15
C LYS A 34 7.77 -5.90 -24.14
N GLY A 35 7.02 -6.07 -23.08
CA GLY A 35 5.66 -5.54 -22.98
C GLY A 35 4.81 -6.31 -22.01
N LEU A 36 3.51 -6.22 -22.17
CA LEU A 36 2.53 -6.90 -21.32
C LEU A 36 1.26 -7.25 -22.09
N LYS A 37 0.48 -8.22 -21.56
CA LYS A 37 -0.87 -8.55 -22.00
C LYS A 37 -1.88 -8.25 -20.89
N THR A 38 -3.11 -7.97 -21.31
CA THR A 38 -4.21 -7.67 -20.41
C THR A 38 -5.32 -8.71 -20.50
N SER A 39 -6.21 -8.70 -19.51
CA SER A 39 -7.43 -9.53 -19.47
C SER A 39 -8.40 -9.27 -20.63
N GLU A 40 -8.29 -8.12 -21.29
CA GLU A 40 -9.10 -7.78 -22.48
C GLU A 40 -8.47 -8.26 -23.78
N GLY A 41 -7.35 -8.98 -23.70
CA GLY A 41 -6.64 -9.51 -24.86
C GLY A 41 -5.77 -8.48 -25.58
N GLU A 42 -5.61 -7.29 -25.01
CA GLU A 42 -4.71 -6.27 -25.53
C GLU A 42 -3.26 -6.67 -25.28
N ASP A 43 -2.42 -6.41 -26.25
CA ASP A 43 -1.00 -6.69 -26.27
C ASP A 43 -0.23 -5.40 -26.51
N TYR A 44 0.66 -5.06 -25.58
CA TYR A 44 1.43 -3.82 -25.61
C TYR A 44 2.93 -4.13 -25.61
N GLU A 45 3.67 -3.32 -26.36
CA GLU A 45 5.14 -3.31 -26.34
C GLU A 45 5.62 -2.11 -25.52
N PHE A 46 6.54 -2.35 -24.59
CA PHE A 46 7.14 -1.34 -23.72
C PHE A 46 8.60 -1.66 -23.44
N ASP A 47 9.43 -0.63 -23.31
CA ASP A 47 10.81 -0.74 -22.84
C ASP A 47 10.88 -0.85 -21.30
N TYR A 48 9.90 -0.29 -20.61
CA TYR A 48 9.80 -0.29 -19.14
C TYR A 48 8.41 -0.69 -18.68
N VAL A 49 8.36 -1.52 -17.65
CA VAL A 49 7.18 -1.81 -16.85
C VAL A 49 7.48 -1.42 -15.41
N VAL A 50 6.71 -0.49 -14.85
CA VAL A 50 6.83 -0.07 -13.45
C VAL A 50 5.75 -0.77 -12.64
N ASP A 51 6.16 -1.68 -11.78
CA ASP A 51 5.25 -2.39 -10.88
C ASP A 51 4.97 -1.55 -9.62
N CYS A 52 3.77 -1.02 -9.56
CA CYS A 52 3.21 -0.28 -8.43
C CYS A 52 2.05 -1.05 -7.78
N THR A 53 2.02 -2.37 -7.91
CA THR A 53 0.86 -3.19 -7.53
C THR A 53 0.76 -3.46 -6.02
N GLY A 54 1.73 -2.97 -5.22
CA GLY A 54 1.67 -3.06 -3.76
C GLY A 54 1.56 -4.51 -3.26
N PRO A 55 0.46 -4.92 -2.59
CA PRO A 55 0.30 -6.30 -2.13
C PRO A 55 0.35 -7.36 -3.23
N TRP A 56 0.08 -7.00 -4.48
CA TRP A 56 0.17 -7.91 -5.63
C TRP A 56 1.56 -8.01 -6.25
N SER A 57 2.54 -7.19 -5.80
CA SER A 57 3.89 -7.16 -6.41
C SER A 57 4.62 -8.51 -6.37
N LYS A 58 4.28 -9.39 -5.41
CA LYS A 58 4.80 -10.75 -5.40
C LYS A 58 4.33 -11.52 -6.65
N PHE A 59 3.05 -11.45 -6.95
CA PHE A 59 2.43 -12.18 -8.09
C PHE A 59 2.87 -11.58 -9.44
N THR A 60 3.00 -10.25 -9.51
CA THR A 60 3.53 -9.60 -10.72
C THR A 60 5.02 -9.87 -10.91
N GLY A 61 5.79 -10.00 -9.84
CA GLY A 61 7.18 -10.45 -9.87
C GLY A 61 7.33 -11.87 -10.41
N GLU A 62 6.44 -12.79 -10.02
CA GLU A 62 6.43 -14.15 -10.54
C GLU A 62 6.21 -14.20 -12.08
N MET A 63 5.47 -13.24 -12.66
CA MET A 63 5.29 -13.13 -14.11
C MET A 63 6.60 -12.87 -14.86
N VAL A 64 7.59 -12.30 -14.20
CA VAL A 64 8.93 -12.02 -14.75
C VAL A 64 10.00 -12.98 -14.19
N GLY A 65 9.61 -14.03 -13.47
CA GLY A 65 10.51 -15.02 -12.89
C GLY A 65 11.25 -14.53 -11.63
N MET A 66 10.72 -13.52 -10.95
CA MET A 66 11.31 -12.95 -9.74
C MET A 66 10.48 -13.27 -8.49
N ASP A 67 11.17 -13.53 -7.37
CA ASP A 67 10.55 -13.49 -6.04
C ASP A 67 10.73 -12.08 -5.46
N VAL A 68 9.64 -11.34 -5.34
CA VAL A 68 9.64 -10.02 -4.68
C VAL A 68 9.45 -10.25 -3.18
N PRO A 69 10.47 -9.93 -2.34
CA PRO A 69 10.50 -10.30 -0.93
C PRO A 69 9.65 -9.35 -0.09
N ILE A 70 8.33 -9.47 -0.23
CA ILE A 70 7.33 -8.75 0.57
C ILE A 70 6.48 -9.72 1.37
N TRP A 71 6.04 -9.25 2.53
CA TRP A 71 5.00 -9.86 3.35
C TRP A 71 3.74 -9.03 3.27
N HIS A 72 2.60 -9.68 3.40
CA HIS A 72 1.32 -9.01 3.60
C HIS A 72 1.10 -8.82 5.10
N THR A 73 0.88 -7.58 5.54
CA THR A 73 0.45 -7.29 6.91
C THR A 73 -0.98 -6.76 6.92
N LYS A 74 -1.77 -7.20 7.90
CA LYS A 74 -3.18 -6.79 8.02
C LYS A 74 -3.28 -5.33 8.43
N ALA A 75 -4.04 -4.56 7.65
CA ALA A 75 -4.43 -3.19 7.94
C ALA A 75 -5.93 -3.15 8.22
N GLU A 76 -6.30 -3.10 9.49
CA GLU A 76 -7.68 -3.05 9.94
C GLU A 76 -8.06 -1.59 10.21
N ALA A 77 -9.20 -1.18 9.67
CA ALA A 77 -9.70 0.17 9.85
C ALA A 77 -11.16 0.15 10.29
N PHE A 78 -11.48 1.08 11.18
CA PHE A 78 -12.80 1.22 11.79
C PHE A 78 -13.28 2.66 11.66
N PHE A 79 -14.53 2.82 11.34
CA PHE A 79 -15.20 4.11 11.26
C PHE A 79 -16.33 4.13 12.29
N LEU A 80 -16.20 4.99 13.29
CA LEU A 80 -17.09 5.03 14.45
C LEU A 80 -17.92 6.31 14.46
N CYS A 81 -19.18 6.19 14.83
CA CYS A 81 -20.07 7.31 15.10
C CYS A 81 -20.13 7.54 16.61
N PRO A 82 -19.69 8.70 17.13
CA PRO A 82 -19.76 9.02 18.54
C PRO A 82 -21.20 9.07 19.06
N PRO A 83 -21.43 8.92 20.40
CA PRO A 83 -22.72 9.13 21.01
C PRO A 83 -23.28 10.52 20.64
N GLY A 84 -24.60 10.59 20.35
CA GLY A 84 -25.23 11.84 19.91
C GLY A 84 -24.79 12.34 18.53
N LYS A 85 -24.11 11.51 17.74
CA LYS A 85 -23.60 11.75 16.37
C LYS A 85 -22.44 12.76 16.29
N LYS A 86 -21.90 13.24 17.40
CA LYS A 86 -20.65 14.02 17.40
C LYS A 86 -20.05 14.14 18.79
N LEU A 87 -18.73 14.24 18.86
CA LEU A 87 -18.05 14.64 20.08
C LEU A 87 -18.20 16.13 20.28
N GLY A 88 -18.42 16.56 21.50
CA GLY A 88 -18.48 17.98 21.88
C GLY A 88 -17.13 18.70 21.82
N TYR A 89 -16.07 18.02 21.43
CA TYR A 89 -14.70 18.52 21.39
C TYR A 89 -13.94 17.95 20.19
N THR A 90 -12.77 18.50 19.90
CA THR A 90 -11.85 18.01 18.87
C THR A 90 -10.59 17.45 19.52
N PHE A 91 -9.93 16.53 18.84
CA PHE A 91 -8.63 16.02 19.25
C PHE A 91 -7.70 15.91 18.03
N PRO A 92 -6.37 16.02 18.24
CA PRO A 92 -5.39 15.83 17.16
C PRO A 92 -5.34 14.36 16.74
N VAL A 93 -4.51 14.05 15.74
CA VAL A 93 -4.18 12.66 15.44
C VAL A 93 -3.52 12.03 16.66
N LEU A 94 -4.14 10.99 17.21
CA LEU A 94 -3.60 10.19 18.30
C LEU A 94 -2.86 9.02 17.71
N LYS A 95 -1.56 8.90 17.98
CA LYS A 95 -0.73 7.81 17.49
C LYS A 95 -0.22 6.96 18.64
N TYR A 96 -0.48 5.67 18.54
CA TYR A 96 -0.01 4.63 19.44
C TYR A 96 0.86 3.63 18.66
N PRO A 97 1.65 2.78 19.33
CA PRO A 97 2.39 1.73 18.62
C PRO A 97 1.47 0.82 17.79
N ALA A 98 0.32 0.41 18.35
CA ALA A 98 -0.58 -0.54 17.71
C ALA A 98 -1.55 0.08 16.70
N PHE A 99 -1.86 1.39 16.82
CA PHE A 99 -2.88 2.04 16.01
C PHE A 99 -2.73 3.56 15.98
N TYR A 100 -3.53 4.22 15.14
CA TYR A 100 -3.75 5.65 15.20
C TYR A 100 -5.24 5.97 15.07
N ALA A 101 -5.67 7.07 15.68
CA ALA A 101 -7.04 7.57 15.62
C ALA A 101 -7.07 9.04 15.22
N LEU A 102 -8.08 9.44 14.46
CA LEU A 102 -8.30 10.82 14.05
C LEU A 102 -9.77 11.14 13.84
N ARG A 103 -10.10 12.42 13.90
CA ARG A 103 -11.42 12.91 13.50
C ARG A 103 -11.58 12.84 11.98
N ALA A 104 -12.72 12.34 11.54
CA ALA A 104 -13.11 12.27 10.13
C ALA A 104 -14.52 12.86 9.98
N GLY A 105 -14.62 14.19 9.93
CA GLY A 105 -15.89 14.91 10.06
C GLY A 105 -16.46 14.76 11.46
N ASP A 106 -17.72 14.32 11.58
CA ASP A 106 -18.36 14.01 12.87
C ASP A 106 -18.03 12.60 13.37
N ASN A 107 -17.36 11.78 12.59
CA ASN A 107 -16.98 10.43 12.93
C ASN A 107 -15.51 10.35 13.41
N ILE A 108 -15.15 9.17 13.90
CA ILE A 108 -13.78 8.83 14.30
C ILE A 108 -13.30 7.71 13.41
N PHE A 109 -12.10 7.89 12.86
CA PHE A 109 -11.40 6.88 12.09
C PHE A 109 -10.26 6.31 12.94
N ILE A 110 -10.20 4.98 13.03
CA ILE A 110 -9.12 4.26 13.71
C ILE A 110 -8.52 3.27 12.72
N CYS A 111 -7.20 3.18 12.69
CA CYS A 111 -6.50 2.22 11.84
C CYS A 111 -5.32 1.59 12.57
N LYS A 112 -5.17 0.28 12.38
CA LYS A 112 -4.03 -0.50 12.89
C LYS A 112 -2.71 0.02 12.34
N SER A 113 -1.74 0.24 13.23
CA SER A 113 -0.40 0.71 12.86
C SER A 113 0.47 -0.44 12.37
N HIS A 114 1.30 -0.20 11.36
CA HIS A 114 2.30 -1.16 10.90
C HIS A 114 3.49 -1.31 11.88
N LEU A 115 3.72 -0.30 12.73
CA LEU A 115 4.86 -0.29 13.66
C LEU A 115 4.81 -1.36 14.76
N SER A 116 3.66 -1.98 14.97
CA SER A 116 3.48 -3.07 15.94
C SER A 116 3.44 -4.46 15.28
N MET A 117 3.74 -4.55 13.98
CA MET A 117 3.71 -5.81 13.27
C MET A 117 5.01 -6.59 13.47
N ASP A 118 4.87 -7.86 13.80
CA ASP A 118 5.94 -8.83 13.76
C ASP A 118 5.76 -9.70 12.51
N LEU A 119 6.67 -9.58 11.56
CA LEU A 119 6.62 -10.33 10.29
C LEU A 119 6.80 -11.84 10.48
N ASN A 120 7.33 -12.28 11.63
CA ASN A 120 7.45 -13.70 11.97
C ASN A 120 6.18 -14.25 12.62
N ASN A 121 5.25 -13.40 13.04
CA ASN A 121 4.00 -13.82 13.64
C ASN A 121 2.93 -14.04 12.55
N PRO A 122 2.46 -15.29 12.33
CA PRO A 122 1.48 -15.59 11.30
C PRO A 122 0.10 -14.93 11.52
N MET A 123 -0.16 -14.40 12.71
CA MET A 123 -1.35 -13.57 12.97
C MET A 123 -1.20 -12.15 12.42
N HIS A 124 0.03 -11.66 12.30
CA HIS A 124 0.32 -10.28 11.88
C HIS A 124 0.69 -10.19 10.41
N ALA A 125 1.45 -11.16 9.90
CA ALA A 125 1.97 -11.15 8.55
C ALA A 125 1.90 -12.54 7.92
N GLY A 126 1.85 -12.58 6.59
CA GLY A 126 1.80 -13.83 5.83
C GLY A 126 1.93 -13.59 4.34
N GLN A 127 1.78 -14.67 3.59
CA GLN A 127 1.71 -14.67 2.12
C GLN A 127 0.26 -14.93 1.72
N TRP A 128 -0.57 -13.91 1.86
CA TRP A 128 -2.00 -14.01 1.58
C TRP A 128 -2.30 -13.53 0.16
N ASP A 129 -3.38 -14.04 -0.39
CA ASP A 129 -3.90 -13.62 -1.69
C ASP A 129 -4.76 -12.36 -1.52
N PRO A 130 -4.32 -11.19 -2.02
CA PRO A 130 -5.09 -9.97 -1.87
C PRO A 130 -6.43 -9.98 -2.64
N ASP A 131 -6.59 -10.82 -3.65
CA ASP A 131 -7.85 -10.97 -4.40
C ASP A 131 -8.94 -11.66 -3.56
N LYS A 132 -8.58 -12.28 -2.43
CA LYS A 132 -9.51 -12.95 -1.50
C LYS A 132 -9.95 -12.06 -0.34
N LEU A 133 -9.57 -10.79 -0.31
CA LEU A 133 -10.04 -9.86 0.73
C LEU A 133 -11.54 -9.63 0.59
N PRO A 134 -12.28 -9.61 1.72
CA PRO A 134 -13.68 -9.18 1.70
C PRO A 134 -13.78 -7.70 1.33
N ALA A 135 -14.82 -7.33 0.59
CA ALA A 135 -15.05 -5.93 0.20
C ALA A 135 -15.32 -5.01 1.40
N THR A 136 -15.91 -5.55 2.47
CA THR A 136 -16.20 -4.85 3.74
C THR A 136 -16.11 -5.84 4.90
N GLY A 137 -15.80 -5.35 6.10
CA GLY A 137 -15.64 -6.21 7.28
C GLY A 137 -14.32 -6.99 7.24
N GLY A 138 -14.33 -8.20 7.76
CA GLY A 138 -13.15 -9.07 7.87
C GLY A 138 -12.15 -8.65 8.94
N THR A 139 -12.51 -7.62 9.73
CA THR A 139 -11.73 -7.15 10.87
C THR A 139 -11.94 -8.05 12.09
N ASP A 140 -10.98 -8.04 13.00
CA ASP A 140 -11.04 -8.80 14.24
C ASP A 140 -11.86 -8.02 15.29
N ASP A 141 -12.96 -8.59 15.76
CA ASP A 141 -13.83 -7.97 16.77
C ASP A 141 -13.08 -7.72 18.10
N TYR A 142 -12.19 -8.63 18.49
CA TYR A 142 -11.35 -8.43 19.67
C TYR A 142 -10.47 -7.18 19.54
N PHE A 143 -10.00 -6.88 18.34
CA PHE A 143 -9.11 -5.74 18.12
C PHE A 143 -9.85 -4.39 18.29
N ILE A 144 -11.12 -4.28 17.89
CA ILE A 144 -11.86 -3.02 18.10
C ILE A 144 -12.10 -2.77 19.60
N ASP A 145 -12.44 -3.79 20.37
CA ASP A 145 -12.64 -3.64 21.82
C ASP A 145 -11.36 -3.17 22.51
N PHE A 146 -10.21 -3.77 22.16
CA PHE A 146 -8.91 -3.32 22.63
C PHE A 146 -8.64 -1.84 22.27
N LEU A 147 -8.96 -1.41 21.05
CA LEU A 147 -8.76 -0.04 20.60
C LEU A 147 -9.62 0.96 21.40
N LEU A 148 -10.87 0.62 21.63
CA LEU A 148 -11.80 1.47 22.39
C LEU A 148 -11.33 1.65 23.83
N ASP A 149 -10.94 0.58 24.50
CA ASP A 149 -10.37 0.64 25.85
C ASP A 149 -9.13 1.53 25.94
N GLN A 150 -8.21 1.41 24.97
CA GLN A 150 -7.01 2.24 24.93
C GLN A 150 -7.30 3.72 24.67
N LEU A 151 -8.36 4.03 23.95
CA LEU A 151 -8.72 5.41 23.60
C LEU A 151 -9.57 6.12 24.65
N GLU A 152 -10.34 5.40 25.46
CA GLU A 152 -11.31 6.00 26.41
C GLU A 152 -10.68 7.05 27.32
N CYS A 153 -9.45 6.83 27.79
CA CYS A 153 -8.77 7.79 28.67
C CYS A 153 -8.38 9.12 27.98
N ARG A 154 -8.44 9.18 26.64
CA ARG A 154 -8.07 10.38 25.85
C ARG A 154 -9.22 10.91 25.01
N VAL A 155 -10.17 10.07 24.72
CA VAL A 155 -11.40 10.38 23.98
C VAL A 155 -12.58 9.83 24.79
N PRO A 156 -12.92 10.48 25.92
CA PRO A 156 -13.97 9.99 26.83
C PRO A 156 -15.30 9.79 26.10
N GLY A 157 -15.93 8.65 26.37
CA GLY A 157 -17.19 8.24 25.74
C GLY A 157 -17.00 7.57 24.37
N ILE A 158 -15.77 7.27 23.94
CA ILE A 158 -15.55 6.56 22.67
C ILE A 158 -16.08 5.13 22.71
N VAL A 159 -16.08 4.51 23.88
CA VAL A 159 -16.60 3.15 24.08
C VAL A 159 -18.09 3.02 23.75
N ASP A 160 -18.83 4.13 23.86
CA ASP A 160 -20.26 4.20 23.53
C ASP A 160 -20.50 4.49 22.03
N SER A 161 -19.44 4.55 21.22
CA SER A 161 -19.56 4.84 19.79
C SER A 161 -20.12 3.65 19.03
N GLY A 162 -21.02 3.91 18.09
CA GLY A 162 -21.51 2.90 17.15
C GLY A 162 -20.51 2.63 16.03
N LEU A 163 -20.29 1.37 15.67
CA LEU A 163 -19.53 1.00 14.48
C LEU A 163 -20.35 1.31 13.22
N VAL A 164 -19.84 2.20 12.37
CA VAL A 164 -20.45 2.54 11.08
C VAL A 164 -20.00 1.60 9.98
N SER A 165 -18.69 1.34 9.92
CA SER A 165 -18.08 0.41 8.97
C SER A 165 -16.69 0.00 9.44
N SER A 166 -16.26 -1.16 8.98
CA SER A 166 -14.90 -1.63 9.13
C SER A 166 -14.43 -2.26 7.81
N TRP A 167 -13.13 -2.29 7.60
CA TRP A 167 -12.54 -3.01 6.46
C TRP A 167 -11.15 -3.49 6.78
N LEU A 168 -10.81 -4.59 6.14
CA LEU A 168 -9.48 -5.17 6.15
C LEU A 168 -8.80 -4.89 4.81
N SER A 169 -7.53 -4.57 4.86
CA SER A 169 -6.65 -4.47 3.70
C SER A 169 -5.31 -5.12 4.00
N TYR A 170 -4.51 -5.37 2.98
CA TYR A 170 -3.13 -5.78 3.16
C TYR A 170 -2.19 -4.64 2.79
N ARG A 171 -1.10 -4.53 3.54
CA ARG A 171 0.06 -3.72 3.18
C ARG A 171 1.14 -4.65 2.66
N ALA A 172 1.93 -4.16 1.71
CA ALA A 172 3.16 -4.80 1.28
C ALA A 172 4.30 -4.31 2.16
N GLU A 173 4.96 -5.21 2.87
CA GLU A 173 6.04 -4.87 3.81
C GLU A 173 7.28 -5.72 3.50
N PRO A 174 8.39 -5.13 3.06
CA PRO A 174 9.69 -5.81 3.05
C PRO A 174 10.17 -6.07 4.48
N LYS A 175 11.13 -6.99 4.65
CA LYS A 175 11.65 -7.40 5.97
C LYS A 175 12.25 -6.26 6.80
N ASP A 176 12.73 -5.21 6.14
CA ASP A 176 13.35 -4.03 6.74
C ASP A 176 12.39 -2.84 6.86
N PHE A 177 11.13 -3.01 6.45
CA PHE A 177 10.08 -1.97 6.44
C PHE A 177 10.42 -0.74 5.59
N LEU A 178 11.38 -0.84 4.67
CA LEU A 178 11.70 0.21 3.70
C LEU A 178 11.13 -0.15 2.31
N PRO A 179 10.61 0.80 1.55
CA PRO A 179 10.10 0.54 0.21
C PRO A 179 11.14 -0.10 -0.71
N ILE A 180 10.68 -0.81 -1.73
CA ILE A 180 11.51 -1.29 -2.83
C ILE A 180 11.29 -0.35 -4.01
N LEU A 181 12.36 0.32 -4.45
CA LEU A 181 12.28 1.34 -5.49
C LEU A 181 13.45 1.20 -6.47
N GLY A 182 13.15 1.14 -7.76
CA GLY A 182 14.17 1.16 -8.80
C GLY A 182 14.30 -0.13 -9.59
N GLU A 183 15.50 -0.34 -10.12
CA GLU A 183 15.84 -1.46 -11.00
C GLU A 183 15.69 -2.81 -10.31
N THR A 184 15.55 -3.83 -11.15
CA THR A 184 15.57 -5.22 -10.74
C THR A 184 16.57 -5.98 -11.63
N PRO A 185 16.87 -7.26 -11.33
CA PRO A 185 17.67 -8.09 -12.24
C PRO A 185 17.08 -8.27 -13.64
N VAL A 186 15.79 -8.03 -13.85
CA VAL A 186 15.15 -8.06 -15.16
C VAL A 186 15.18 -6.67 -15.78
N GLU A 187 15.93 -6.49 -16.88
CA GLU A 187 16.08 -5.21 -17.55
C GLU A 187 14.75 -4.63 -18.00
N GLY A 188 14.46 -3.38 -17.61
CA GLY A 188 13.22 -2.69 -17.89
C GLY A 188 12.05 -3.01 -16.92
N TYR A 189 12.21 -3.98 -16.00
CA TYR A 189 11.24 -4.19 -14.92
C TYR A 189 11.67 -3.41 -13.68
N VAL A 190 10.85 -2.48 -13.27
CA VAL A 190 11.14 -1.52 -12.21
C VAL A 190 10.11 -1.66 -11.10
N LEU A 191 10.55 -1.72 -9.86
CA LEU A 191 9.67 -1.81 -8.70
C LEU A 191 9.43 -0.43 -8.06
N ALA A 192 8.21 -0.21 -7.60
CA ALA A 192 7.82 0.90 -6.73
C ALA A 192 6.77 0.38 -5.74
N THR A 193 7.18 -0.44 -4.79
CA THR A 193 6.30 -1.22 -3.89
C THR A 193 6.83 -1.26 -2.46
N GLY A 194 6.12 -1.91 -1.55
CA GLY A 194 6.60 -2.12 -0.19
C GLY A 194 6.52 -0.89 0.72
N TYR A 195 5.68 0.08 0.42
CA TYR A 195 5.55 1.33 1.18
C TYR A 195 4.85 1.18 2.54
N GLY A 196 4.34 0.01 2.86
CA GLY A 196 3.65 -0.24 4.11
C GLY A 196 2.54 0.76 4.41
N GLY A 197 2.64 1.40 5.57
CA GLY A 197 1.69 2.44 6.01
C GLY A 197 2.04 3.87 5.59
N ASN A 198 3.18 4.12 4.95
CA ASN A 198 3.73 5.46 4.70
C ASN A 198 3.60 5.95 3.25
N GLY A 199 3.08 5.13 2.35
CA GLY A 199 3.09 5.38 0.91
C GLY A 199 2.53 6.73 0.46
N VAL A 200 1.51 7.27 1.13
CA VAL A 200 0.94 8.59 0.79
C VAL A 200 1.96 9.72 0.98
N ILE A 201 2.86 9.59 1.97
CA ILE A 201 3.88 10.60 2.28
C ILE A 201 5.10 10.42 1.38
N GLU A 202 5.52 9.19 1.13
CA GLU A 202 6.78 8.82 0.48
C GLU A 202 6.67 8.80 -1.06
N ALA A 203 5.53 8.35 -1.60
CA ALA A 203 5.35 8.16 -3.03
C ALA A 203 5.62 9.41 -3.90
N PRO A 204 5.32 10.66 -3.49
CA PRO A 204 5.62 11.82 -4.32
C PRO A 204 7.11 12.03 -4.58
N ALA A 205 7.96 11.84 -3.56
CA ALA A 205 9.42 11.95 -3.71
C ALA A 205 9.98 10.75 -4.48
N ALA A 206 9.56 9.54 -4.11
CA ALA A 206 9.94 8.30 -4.76
C ALA A 206 9.62 8.31 -6.27
N SER A 207 8.39 8.69 -6.62
CA SER A 207 7.96 8.76 -8.03
C SER A 207 8.76 9.77 -8.85
N ARG A 208 9.12 10.92 -8.26
CA ARG A 208 9.95 11.93 -8.92
C ARG A 208 11.33 11.38 -9.23
N ASP A 209 11.96 10.70 -8.28
CA ASP A 209 13.31 10.18 -8.43
C ASP A 209 13.33 8.97 -9.37
N LEU A 210 12.31 8.12 -9.32
CA LEU A 210 12.13 7.02 -10.27
C LEU A 210 11.92 7.53 -11.70
N ALA A 211 11.15 8.59 -11.90
CA ALA A 211 10.95 9.20 -13.21
C ALA A 211 12.25 9.76 -13.79
N LYS A 212 13.11 10.38 -12.97
CA LYS A 212 14.45 10.83 -13.42
C LYS A 212 15.32 9.66 -13.84
N PHE A 213 15.28 8.58 -13.09
CA PHE A 213 16.02 7.37 -13.42
C PHE A 213 15.55 6.80 -14.77
N ILE A 214 14.26 6.58 -14.98
CA ILE A 214 13.71 6.01 -16.22
C ILE A 214 14.00 6.92 -17.42
N MET A 215 13.88 8.23 -17.26
CA MET A 215 14.02 9.20 -18.35
C MET A 215 15.46 9.58 -18.67
N ARG A 216 16.38 9.50 -17.70
CA ARG A 216 17.73 10.08 -17.83
C ARG A 216 18.85 9.19 -17.29
N GLY A 217 18.52 8.05 -16.67
CA GLY A 217 19.50 7.19 -15.99
C GLY A 217 20.07 7.79 -14.70
N GLU A 218 19.45 8.84 -14.15
CA GLU A 218 19.92 9.49 -12.92
C GLU A 218 19.62 8.64 -11.70
N LYS A 219 20.66 8.14 -11.02
CA LYS A 219 20.54 7.46 -9.71
C LYS A 219 20.61 8.49 -8.60
N THR A 220 19.68 8.42 -7.67
CA THR A 220 19.62 9.28 -6.48
C THR A 220 19.92 8.46 -5.24
N PRO A 221 20.36 9.07 -4.11
CA PRO A 221 20.57 8.35 -2.87
C PRO A 221 19.34 7.53 -2.43
N LEU A 222 18.14 8.04 -2.67
CA LEU A 222 16.90 7.32 -2.35
C LEU A 222 16.77 6.00 -3.13
N LEU A 223 17.12 6.01 -4.42
CA LEU A 223 17.09 4.80 -5.26
C LEU A 223 18.17 3.80 -4.84
N GLU A 224 19.31 4.26 -4.36
CA GLU A 224 20.38 3.41 -3.84
C GLU A 224 19.99 2.79 -2.50
N ASP A 225 19.44 3.58 -1.58
CA ASP A 225 19.01 3.12 -0.25
C ASP A 225 17.83 2.14 -0.32
N TRP A 226 16.92 2.33 -1.28
CA TRP A 226 15.71 1.52 -1.44
C TRP A 226 15.81 0.48 -2.56
N ALA A 227 17.02 0.24 -3.07
CA ALA A 227 17.27 -0.74 -4.13
C ALA A 227 16.84 -2.16 -3.74
N PHE A 228 16.37 -2.92 -4.72
CA PHE A 228 15.95 -4.32 -4.56
C PHE A 228 17.08 -5.20 -4.00
N GLU A 229 18.32 -5.00 -4.45
CA GLU A 229 19.50 -5.80 -4.12
C GLU A 229 19.82 -5.83 -2.62
N ARG A 230 19.39 -4.83 -1.85
CA ARG A 230 19.59 -4.81 -0.38
C ARG A 230 18.90 -5.96 0.34
N LEU A 231 17.83 -6.50 -0.27
CA LEU A 231 17.02 -7.57 0.30
C LEU A 231 17.51 -8.98 -0.08
N LEU A 232 18.49 -9.07 -1.00
CA LEU A 232 19.11 -10.33 -1.42
C LEU A 232 20.28 -10.78 -0.51
N LYS A 233 20.64 -9.97 0.47
CA LYS A 233 21.76 -10.20 1.39
C LYS A 233 21.36 -10.97 2.64
#